data_97ef721c83dd8dead647663e431a9a4c
#
_entry.id   97ef721c83dd8dead647663e431a9a4c
#
_cell.length_a   1.000
_cell.length_b   1.000
_cell.length_c   1.000
_cell.angle_alpha   90.00
_cell.angle_beta   90.00
_cell.angle_gamma   90.00
#
_symmetry.space_group_name_H-M   'P 1'
#
loop_
_entity.id
_entity.type
_entity.pdbx_description
1 polymer ?
#
loop_
_entity_poly.entity_id
_entity_poly.type
_entity_poly.pdbx_seq_one_letter_code
_entity_poly.pdbx_strand_id
1 'polypeptide(L)'
;MKKTLSIALILIMVIALAAGCGGNDSGTPASQPPASAPPASQPPASSPDAQQPAPQPAAPGNDQPQGGQEPAAPAQPAPAGVPELAADAAKRAQDAYAFIANLKQQASAYDKNAAKYKYTLNCQDPAESASGEFLYAWSDAVLAATEGAVYIDIGVSNAYCAGGTMEALNYMKDGLVDFCFTLPCYFKGYTPLALAIQNPALGIKNITVGAFSMWEMYKSMPAVQAEFAQHGEMMFVWANNPSPLSYKGNKELTSTSEIKGNIRGNNGPAQMFIDEVGASVYGCPIGDVYPNVSNGVIDYLITDWHAIASFKLADPGVLNYYLDTNIGCSAYVVMANSDVWKEIEKNGYADAIKSVSGDYCLNWVSIWEAYEAKGRSDAVNNGGTIYPPTGAFATELQTAFDNVAQRWISENGANAQAVYNKTAELVNSYNAIYK
;
A
#
# COMPACT_ATOMS: atom_id res chain seq x y z
N MET A 1 -44.79 -32.42 2.87
CA MET A 1 -44.71 -32.99 1.52
C MET A 1 -44.41 -31.88 0.52
N LYS A 2 -43.17 -31.58 0.22
CA LYS A 2 -42.64 -30.75 -0.87
C LYS A 2 -41.15 -30.48 -0.60
N LYS A 3 -40.35 -31.51 -0.67
CA LYS A 3 -38.86 -31.44 -0.70
C LYS A 3 -38.35 -32.72 -1.36
N THR A 4 -38.50 -32.83 -2.68
CA THR A 4 -37.85 -33.87 -3.51
C THR A 4 -38.17 -33.57 -4.97
N LEU A 5 -37.56 -32.49 -5.55
CA LEU A 5 -37.56 -32.31 -7.01
C LEU A 5 -36.49 -31.24 -7.39
N SER A 6 -35.22 -31.48 -7.15
CA SER A 6 -34.12 -30.63 -7.67
C SER A 6 -32.76 -31.32 -7.73
N ILE A 7 -32.72 -32.65 -7.90
CA ILE A 7 -31.44 -33.40 -8.08
C ILE A 7 -31.41 -34.25 -9.36
N ALA A 8 -32.25 -33.96 -10.34
CA ALA A 8 -32.35 -34.74 -11.57
C ALA A 8 -32.05 -33.96 -12.86
N LEU A 9 -31.30 -32.83 -12.83
CA LEU A 9 -31.05 -32.05 -14.06
C LEU A 9 -29.56 -31.69 -14.30
N ILE A 10 -28.59 -32.35 -13.66
CA ILE A 10 -27.15 -32.10 -13.89
C ILE A 10 -26.39 -33.35 -14.41
N LEU A 11 -27.10 -34.37 -14.92
CA LEU A 11 -26.41 -35.58 -15.43
C LEU A 11 -26.73 -35.91 -16.90
N ILE A 12 -27.15 -34.96 -17.75
CA ILE A 12 -27.43 -35.17 -19.18
C ILE A 12 -26.74 -34.13 -20.06
N MET A 13 -25.47 -33.83 -19.85
CA MET A 13 -24.72 -32.94 -20.76
C MET A 13 -23.25 -33.33 -20.96
N VAL A 14 -22.89 -34.61 -20.88
CA VAL A 14 -21.51 -35.12 -21.13
C VAL A 14 -21.45 -36.28 -22.11
N ILE A 15 -22.50 -36.58 -22.87
CA ILE A 15 -22.43 -37.61 -23.91
C ILE A 15 -23.07 -37.09 -25.20
N ALA A 16 -22.36 -36.28 -25.97
CA ALA A 16 -22.60 -36.04 -27.39
C ALA A 16 -21.47 -35.25 -28.04
N LEU A 17 -20.30 -35.87 -28.24
CA LEU A 17 -19.29 -35.41 -29.20
C LEU A 17 -18.27 -36.50 -29.46
N ALA A 18 -18.75 -37.60 -30.06
CA ALA A 18 -17.90 -38.60 -30.72
C ALA A 18 -18.71 -39.28 -31.80
N ALA A 19 -18.76 -38.71 -32.99
CA ALA A 19 -18.97 -39.47 -34.25
C ALA A 19 -18.94 -38.48 -35.46
N GLY A 20 -18.05 -38.82 -36.42
CA GLY A 20 -18.01 -38.17 -37.75
C GLY A 20 -16.55 -38.01 -38.22
N CYS A 21 -15.83 -39.06 -38.58
CA CYS A 21 -15.63 -39.73 -39.90
C CYS A 21 -15.19 -38.76 -41.00
N GLY A 22 -13.94 -38.84 -41.49
CA GLY A 22 -13.48 -39.65 -42.57
C GLY A 22 -12.55 -38.91 -43.48
N GLY A 23 -11.42 -39.52 -43.81
CA GLY A 23 -10.89 -39.52 -45.18
C GLY A 23 -9.49 -38.97 -45.43
N ASN A 24 -8.55 -39.88 -45.54
CA ASN A 24 -7.42 -40.01 -46.52
C ASN A 24 -6.30 -38.95 -46.54
N ASP A 25 -5.14 -39.36 -46.37
CA ASP A 25 -4.06 -40.12 -46.96
C ASP A 25 -2.68 -39.42 -46.87
N SER A 26 -1.73 -40.26 -46.54
CA SER A 26 -0.30 -40.29 -46.95
C SER A 26 0.72 -39.40 -46.21
N GLY A 27 1.65 -40.10 -45.54
CA GLY A 27 3.00 -39.61 -45.34
C GLY A 27 3.59 -39.83 -43.94
N THR A 28 3.96 -41.09 -43.62
CA THR A 28 4.88 -41.38 -42.50
C THR A 28 6.30 -40.91 -42.84
N PRO A 29 7.06 -40.42 -41.86
CA PRO A 29 8.15 -41.23 -41.34
C PRO A 29 8.36 -41.16 -39.83
N ALA A 30 8.64 -42.36 -39.34
CA ALA A 30 9.51 -42.75 -38.21
C ALA A 30 9.44 -42.05 -36.85
N SER A 31 8.95 -42.84 -35.95
CA SER A 31 9.01 -42.76 -34.48
C SER A 31 10.42 -42.60 -33.89
N GLN A 32 10.58 -41.64 -32.99
CA GLN A 32 11.58 -41.71 -31.93
C GLN A 32 10.87 -41.96 -30.59
N PRO A 33 11.44 -42.81 -29.69
CA PRO A 33 10.83 -43.12 -28.41
C PRO A 33 11.00 -41.95 -27.40
N PRO A 34 10.10 -41.81 -26.42
CA PRO A 34 10.17 -40.75 -25.42
C PRO A 34 11.32 -40.96 -24.44
N ALA A 35 12.05 -39.88 -24.16
CA ALA A 35 13.09 -39.82 -23.14
C ALA A 35 12.50 -40.05 -21.75
N SER A 36 13.17 -40.92 -20.99
CA SER A 36 12.87 -41.29 -19.62
C SER A 36 12.90 -40.06 -18.66
N ALA A 37 11.92 -40.00 -17.77
CA ALA A 37 11.86 -39.07 -16.67
C ALA A 37 13.04 -39.28 -15.70
N PRO A 38 13.58 -38.18 -15.08
CA PRO A 38 14.61 -38.30 -14.05
C PRO A 38 14.01 -38.86 -12.74
N PRO A 39 14.80 -39.61 -11.94
CA PRO A 39 14.33 -40.22 -10.71
C PRO A 39 14.03 -39.23 -9.60
N ALA A 40 12.98 -39.49 -8.84
CA ALA A 40 12.59 -38.75 -7.66
C ALA A 40 13.71 -38.72 -6.61
N SER A 41 14.09 -37.55 -6.15
CA SER A 41 15.01 -37.36 -5.03
C SER A 41 14.39 -37.84 -3.71
N GLN A 42 15.08 -38.70 -3.01
CA GLN A 42 14.78 -39.14 -1.65
C GLN A 42 14.93 -37.97 -0.66
N PRO A 43 14.13 -37.92 0.41
CA PRO A 43 14.30 -36.95 1.49
C PRO A 43 15.58 -37.21 2.29
N PRO A 44 16.29 -36.19 2.79
CA PRO A 44 17.50 -36.39 3.57
C PRO A 44 17.18 -36.95 4.95
N ALA A 45 18.06 -37.82 5.41
CA ALA A 45 18.05 -38.46 6.71
C ALA A 45 18.17 -37.49 7.86
N SER A 46 17.41 -37.70 8.91
CA SER A 46 17.45 -37.05 10.19
C SER A 46 18.85 -37.11 10.83
N SER A 47 19.42 -35.95 11.17
CA SER A 47 20.59 -35.82 12.03
C SER A 47 20.19 -35.72 13.51
N PRO A 48 21.03 -36.19 14.45
CA PRO A 48 20.64 -36.40 15.83
C PRO A 48 20.68 -35.17 16.70
N ASP A 49 19.89 -35.22 17.75
CA ASP A 49 19.79 -34.38 18.97
C ASP A 49 20.88 -33.33 19.20
N ALA A 50 20.43 -32.06 19.20
CA ALA A 50 21.14 -30.99 19.90
C ALA A 50 20.41 -30.71 21.23
N GLN A 51 21.10 -30.99 22.30
CA GLN A 51 20.69 -30.80 23.69
C GLN A 51 20.30 -29.34 23.97
N GLN A 52 19.15 -29.18 24.61
CA GLN A 52 18.65 -27.95 25.21
C GLN A 52 19.59 -27.51 26.34
N PRO A 53 20.03 -26.23 26.40
CA PRO A 53 20.72 -25.71 27.59
C PRO A 53 19.74 -25.54 28.77
N ALA A 54 20.18 -25.89 29.94
CA ALA A 54 19.47 -25.77 31.21
C ALA A 54 19.18 -24.29 31.58
N PRO A 55 18.11 -24.02 32.34
CA PRO A 55 17.75 -22.66 32.75
C PRO A 55 18.76 -22.08 33.75
N GLN A 56 19.21 -20.84 33.50
CA GLN A 56 20.01 -20.06 34.44
C GLN A 56 19.16 -19.57 35.61
N PRO A 57 19.70 -19.48 36.80
CA PRO A 57 18.98 -18.98 37.99
C PRO A 57 18.73 -17.46 37.91
N ALA A 58 17.57 -17.05 38.42
CA ALA A 58 17.13 -15.68 38.53
C ALA A 58 18.09 -14.85 39.39
N ALA A 59 18.47 -13.66 38.90
CA ALA A 59 19.18 -12.65 39.68
C ALA A 59 18.17 -11.88 40.57
N PRO A 60 18.61 -11.38 41.74
CA PRO A 60 17.74 -10.76 42.73
C PRO A 60 17.28 -9.37 42.32
N GLY A 61 16.06 -9.02 42.69
CA GLY A 61 15.40 -7.76 42.43
C GLY A 61 16.21 -6.56 42.91
N ASN A 62 16.21 -5.53 42.08
CA ASN A 62 16.63 -4.18 42.42
C ASN A 62 15.38 -3.28 42.40
N ASP A 63 14.95 -2.90 43.60
CA ASP A 63 14.05 -1.77 43.80
C ASP A 63 14.75 -0.50 43.34
N GLN A 64 14.21 0.17 42.32
CA GLN A 64 14.58 1.55 42.02
C GLN A 64 13.33 2.45 42.02
N PRO A 65 13.46 3.67 42.55
CA PRO A 65 12.33 4.56 42.79
C PRO A 65 11.84 5.23 41.52
N GLN A 66 10.53 5.45 41.46
CA GLN A 66 9.90 6.34 40.48
C GLN A 66 10.56 7.72 40.48
N GLY A 67 11.02 8.15 39.31
CA GLY A 67 11.58 9.47 39.13
C GLY A 67 11.59 9.91 37.67
N GLY A 68 10.77 10.94 37.37
CA GLY A 68 11.08 11.93 36.37
C GLY A 68 10.84 11.52 34.92
N GLN A 69 9.77 12.06 34.32
CA GLN A 69 9.68 12.24 32.86
C GLN A 69 10.95 12.94 32.38
N GLU A 70 11.75 12.24 31.63
CA GLU A 70 12.87 12.81 30.86
C GLU A 70 12.25 13.65 29.74
N PRO A 71 12.68 14.93 29.57
CA PRO A 71 12.23 15.73 28.42
C PRO A 71 12.70 15.06 27.13
N ALA A 72 11.82 15.01 26.14
CA ALA A 72 12.15 14.53 24.80
C ALA A 72 13.49 15.14 24.36
N ALA A 73 14.44 14.28 23.97
CA ALA A 73 15.72 14.74 23.43
C ALA A 73 15.48 15.69 22.27
N PRO A 74 16.23 16.80 22.17
CA PRO A 74 16.11 17.70 21.03
C PRO A 74 16.42 16.92 19.76
N ALA A 75 15.58 17.13 18.74
CA ALA A 75 15.76 16.54 17.42
C ALA A 75 17.21 16.76 16.95
N GLN A 76 17.93 15.70 16.62
CA GLN A 76 19.27 15.82 16.05
C GLN A 76 19.15 16.59 14.74
N PRO A 77 20.06 17.56 14.46
CA PRO A 77 20.08 18.26 13.19
C PRO A 77 20.26 17.24 12.06
N ALA A 78 19.49 17.42 10.98
CA ALA A 78 19.57 16.58 9.79
C ALA A 78 21.02 16.54 9.26
N PRO A 79 21.51 15.39 8.75
CA PRO A 79 22.83 15.31 8.15
C PRO A 79 22.96 16.28 6.98
N ALA A 80 24.14 16.90 6.80
CA ALA A 80 24.40 17.82 5.70
C ALA A 80 24.16 17.11 4.35
N GLY A 81 23.25 17.67 3.52
CA GLY A 81 22.89 17.10 2.20
C GLY A 81 21.50 16.46 2.10
N VAL A 82 20.79 16.26 3.21
CA VAL A 82 19.38 15.92 3.18
C VAL A 82 18.58 17.22 2.94
N PRO A 83 17.72 17.31 1.91
CA PRO A 83 16.77 18.41 1.83
C PRO A 83 15.96 18.45 3.11
N GLU A 84 16.07 19.53 3.90
CA GLU A 84 15.18 19.71 5.06
C GLU A 84 13.74 19.64 4.57
N LEU A 85 12.92 18.82 5.24
CA LEU A 85 11.48 18.97 5.13
C LEU A 85 11.17 20.44 5.47
N ALA A 86 10.29 21.05 4.68
CA ALA A 86 9.82 22.38 4.99
C ALA A 86 9.43 22.45 6.47
N ALA A 87 9.77 23.51 7.17
CA ALA A 87 9.50 23.66 8.61
C ALA A 87 8.02 23.36 8.95
N ASP A 88 7.12 23.66 8.01
CA ASP A 88 5.69 23.34 8.10
C ASP A 88 5.40 21.85 8.11
N ALA A 89 6.14 21.02 7.35
CA ALA A 89 5.96 19.56 7.32
C ALA A 89 6.35 18.92 8.65
N ALA A 90 7.46 19.34 9.23
CA ALA A 90 7.89 18.86 10.56
C ALA A 90 6.85 19.22 11.63
N LYS A 91 6.28 20.46 11.55
CA LYS A 91 5.21 20.86 12.46
C LYS A 91 3.94 20.04 12.27
N ARG A 92 3.51 19.78 11.04
CA ARG A 92 2.32 18.95 10.77
C ARG A 92 2.50 17.55 11.30
N ALA A 93 3.68 16.94 11.13
CA ALA A 93 3.99 15.63 11.70
C ALA A 93 3.92 15.66 13.23
N GLN A 94 4.49 16.69 13.87
CA GLN A 94 4.43 16.85 15.33
C GLN A 94 2.98 17.00 15.83
N ASP A 95 2.17 17.82 15.16
CA ASP A 95 0.76 18.01 15.51
C ASP A 95 -0.02 16.70 15.37
N ALA A 96 0.25 15.92 14.32
CA ALA A 96 -0.34 14.60 14.08
C ALA A 96 0.01 13.60 15.21
N TYR A 97 1.26 13.53 15.64
CA TYR A 97 1.67 12.69 16.77
C TYR A 97 1.05 13.14 18.10
N ALA A 98 0.92 14.44 18.33
CA ALA A 98 0.21 14.96 19.50
C ALA A 98 -1.27 14.56 19.48
N PHE A 99 -1.90 14.57 18.30
CA PHE A 99 -3.27 14.11 18.11
C PHE A 99 -3.42 12.61 18.42
N ILE A 100 -2.52 11.78 17.88
CA ILE A 100 -2.49 10.32 18.15
C ILE A 100 -2.32 10.05 19.66
N ALA A 101 -1.43 10.76 20.33
CA ALA A 101 -1.23 10.62 21.78
C ALA A 101 -2.52 10.91 22.57
N ASN A 102 -3.29 11.92 22.15
CA ASN A 102 -4.58 12.22 22.74
C ASN A 102 -5.62 11.13 22.48
N LEU A 103 -5.69 10.57 21.26
CA LEU A 103 -6.57 9.44 20.95
C LEU A 103 -6.25 8.22 21.82
N LYS A 104 -4.97 7.88 21.93
CA LYS A 104 -4.51 6.79 22.80
C LYS A 104 -4.89 7.01 24.28
N GLN A 105 -4.78 8.25 24.76
CA GLN A 105 -5.20 8.59 26.11
C GLN A 105 -6.72 8.41 26.28
N GLN A 106 -7.54 8.85 25.32
CA GLN A 106 -8.99 8.66 25.37
C GLN A 106 -9.36 7.16 25.36
N ALA A 107 -8.75 6.39 24.46
CA ALA A 107 -8.98 4.95 24.36
C ALA A 107 -8.57 4.18 25.63
N SER A 108 -7.57 4.67 26.37
CA SER A 108 -7.09 4.03 27.60
C SER A 108 -8.12 3.97 28.73
N ALA A 109 -9.22 4.73 28.63
CA ALA A 109 -10.35 4.63 29.54
C ALA A 109 -11.16 3.33 29.39
N TYR A 110 -10.93 2.57 28.30
CA TYR A 110 -11.71 1.39 27.94
C TYR A 110 -10.80 0.16 27.78
N ASP A 111 -11.28 -0.99 28.29
CA ASP A 111 -10.60 -2.27 28.04
C ASP A 111 -11.04 -2.86 26.69
N LYS A 112 -10.16 -2.82 25.71
CA LYS A 112 -10.40 -3.40 24.39
C LYS A 112 -10.74 -4.89 24.43
N ASN A 113 -10.28 -5.61 25.47
CA ASN A 113 -10.59 -7.03 25.61
C ASN A 113 -12.03 -7.26 26.08
N ALA A 114 -12.63 -6.27 26.75
CA ALA A 114 -14.03 -6.26 27.18
C ALA A 114 -14.99 -5.73 26.10
N ALA A 115 -14.49 -5.27 24.95
CA ALA A 115 -15.33 -4.76 23.86
C ALA A 115 -16.38 -5.81 23.45
N LYS A 116 -17.64 -5.36 23.33
CA LYS A 116 -18.77 -6.21 22.99
C LYS A 116 -18.69 -6.73 21.54
N TYR A 117 -18.20 -5.89 20.65
CA TYR A 117 -18.01 -6.20 19.22
C TYR A 117 -16.53 -6.05 18.89
N LYS A 118 -15.96 -7.10 18.32
CA LYS A 118 -14.57 -7.12 17.88
C LYS A 118 -14.55 -7.45 16.41
N TYR A 119 -13.94 -6.57 15.63
CA TYR A 119 -13.78 -6.72 14.19
C TYR A 119 -12.31 -6.77 13.86
N THR A 120 -11.97 -7.45 12.80
CA THR A 120 -10.59 -7.59 12.30
C THR A 120 -10.34 -6.65 11.14
N LEU A 121 -9.14 -6.05 11.09
CA LEU A 121 -8.64 -5.29 9.94
C LEU A 121 -7.28 -5.84 9.52
N ASN A 122 -7.14 -6.23 8.26
CA ASN A 122 -5.83 -6.62 7.72
C ASN A 122 -5.05 -5.40 7.25
N CYS A 123 -3.79 -5.28 7.70
CA CYS A 123 -2.81 -4.31 7.24
C CYS A 123 -1.60 -5.04 6.65
N GLN A 124 -1.18 -4.64 5.45
CA GLN A 124 -0.01 -5.22 4.79
C GLN A 124 1.31 -4.82 5.43
N ASP A 125 1.36 -3.62 6.03
CA ASP A 125 2.58 -3.01 6.53
C ASP A 125 2.88 -3.46 7.97
N PRO A 126 4.14 -3.37 8.42
CA PRO A 126 4.50 -3.69 9.80
C PRO A 126 3.94 -2.68 10.80
N ALA A 127 3.94 -3.05 12.08
CA ALA A 127 3.40 -2.22 13.17
C ALA A 127 4.10 -0.86 13.28
N GLU A 128 5.41 -0.85 13.10
CA GLU A 128 6.28 0.34 13.16
C GLU A 128 6.39 1.04 11.79
N SER A 129 5.30 1.07 11.05
CA SER A 129 5.15 1.84 9.80
C SER A 129 4.12 2.94 9.99
N ALA A 130 4.14 3.94 9.11
CA ALA A 130 3.13 4.99 9.13
C ALA A 130 1.71 4.42 9.00
N SER A 131 1.51 3.38 8.16
CA SER A 131 0.23 2.69 8.02
C SER A 131 -0.21 1.98 9.31
N GLY A 132 0.72 1.27 9.96
CA GLY A 132 0.45 0.61 11.24
C GLY A 132 0.05 1.60 12.32
N GLU A 133 0.85 2.67 12.51
CA GLU A 133 0.57 3.73 13.49
C GLU A 133 -0.77 4.44 13.20
N PHE A 134 -1.03 4.73 11.93
CA PHE A 134 -2.30 5.35 11.50
C PHE A 134 -3.51 4.48 11.87
N LEU A 135 -3.45 3.19 11.57
CA LEU A 135 -4.56 2.26 11.80
C LEU A 135 -4.76 1.98 13.29
N TYR A 136 -3.69 1.88 14.09
CA TYR A 136 -3.83 1.80 15.55
C TYR A 136 -4.50 3.04 16.13
N ALA A 137 -4.14 4.24 15.65
CA ALA A 137 -4.78 5.48 16.06
C ALA A 137 -6.27 5.50 15.68
N TRP A 138 -6.62 5.01 14.50
CA TRP A 138 -8.02 4.88 14.09
C TRP A 138 -8.79 3.86 14.94
N SER A 139 -8.19 2.72 15.26
CA SER A 139 -8.79 1.72 16.18
C SER A 139 -9.03 2.32 17.57
N ASP A 140 -8.07 3.08 18.09
CA ASP A 140 -8.21 3.79 19.37
C ASP A 140 -9.35 4.84 19.31
N ALA A 141 -9.46 5.58 18.19
CA ALA A 141 -10.54 6.53 17.98
C ALA A 141 -11.91 5.85 17.95
N VAL A 142 -12.04 4.71 17.27
CA VAL A 142 -13.27 3.90 17.22
C VAL A 142 -13.62 3.40 18.61
N LEU A 143 -12.66 2.85 19.37
CA LEU A 143 -12.88 2.36 20.72
C LEU A 143 -13.40 3.48 21.64
N ALA A 144 -12.80 4.66 21.58
CA ALA A 144 -13.22 5.82 22.36
C ALA A 144 -14.60 6.35 21.94
N ALA A 145 -14.85 6.52 20.62
CA ALA A 145 -16.11 7.03 20.10
C ALA A 145 -17.30 6.11 20.37
N THR A 146 -17.06 4.82 20.54
CA THR A 146 -18.08 3.81 20.87
C THR A 146 -18.14 3.48 22.35
N GLU A 147 -17.50 4.29 23.20
CA GLU A 147 -17.44 4.10 24.66
C GLU A 147 -16.98 2.69 25.07
N GLY A 148 -16.00 2.14 24.32
CA GLY A 148 -15.45 0.81 24.56
C GLY A 148 -16.26 -0.36 23.96
N ALA A 149 -17.38 -0.08 23.28
CA ALA A 149 -18.25 -1.14 22.77
C ALA A 149 -17.70 -1.83 21.51
N VAL A 150 -16.96 -1.12 20.64
CA VAL A 150 -16.39 -1.64 19.40
C VAL A 150 -14.87 -1.52 19.44
N TYR A 151 -14.18 -2.63 19.15
CA TYR A 151 -12.73 -2.68 18.97
C TYR A 151 -12.39 -3.23 17.58
N ILE A 152 -11.50 -2.55 16.88
CA ILE A 152 -10.95 -3.00 15.58
C ILE A 152 -9.56 -3.58 15.84
N ASP A 153 -9.40 -4.88 15.69
CA ASP A 153 -8.14 -5.58 15.87
C ASP A 153 -7.31 -5.52 14.59
N ILE A 154 -6.13 -4.91 14.67
CA ILE A 154 -5.28 -4.64 13.51
C ILE A 154 -4.26 -5.76 13.33
N GLY A 155 -4.44 -6.58 12.30
CA GLY A 155 -3.50 -7.61 11.87
C GLY A 155 -2.46 -7.04 10.91
N VAL A 156 -1.32 -6.62 11.44
CA VAL A 156 -0.19 -6.07 10.66
C VAL A 156 0.57 -7.16 9.92
N SER A 157 1.36 -6.78 8.90
CA SER A 157 2.17 -7.71 8.09
C SER A 157 1.34 -8.85 7.48
N ASN A 158 0.11 -8.54 7.04
CA ASN A 158 -0.87 -9.50 6.49
C ASN A 158 -1.26 -10.64 7.44
N ALA A 159 -1.26 -10.42 8.75
CA ALA A 159 -1.57 -11.46 9.74
C ALA A 159 -2.95 -12.11 9.54
N TYR A 160 -3.91 -11.40 8.94
CA TYR A 160 -5.27 -11.90 8.68
C TYR A 160 -5.51 -12.22 7.19
N CYS A 161 -4.51 -12.06 6.32
CA CYS A 161 -4.64 -12.32 4.89
C CYS A 161 -3.50 -13.21 4.38
N ALA A 162 -3.66 -14.52 4.49
CA ALA A 162 -2.67 -15.50 4.05
C ALA A 162 -2.35 -15.41 2.54
N GLY A 163 -3.28 -14.90 1.72
CA GLY A 163 -3.07 -14.61 0.30
C GLY A 163 -2.22 -13.36 0.02
N GLY A 164 -1.85 -12.64 1.09
CA GLY A 164 -1.06 -11.40 0.98
C GLY A 164 -1.87 -10.20 0.49
N THR A 165 -1.18 -9.09 0.31
CA THR A 165 -1.76 -7.77 0.04
C THR A 165 -2.68 -7.71 -1.19
N MET A 166 -2.35 -8.47 -2.24
CA MET A 166 -3.11 -8.46 -3.49
C MET A 166 -4.51 -9.08 -3.33
N GLU A 167 -4.69 -9.92 -2.31
CA GLU A 167 -5.96 -10.60 -2.00
C GLU A 167 -6.77 -9.92 -0.90
N ALA A 168 -6.26 -8.86 -0.28
CA ALA A 168 -6.89 -8.22 0.89
C ALA A 168 -8.36 -7.80 0.64
N LEU A 169 -8.67 -7.26 -0.55
CA LEU A 169 -10.05 -6.92 -0.91
C LEU A 169 -10.94 -8.16 -1.03
N ASN A 170 -10.44 -9.24 -1.63
CA ASN A 170 -11.20 -10.49 -1.77
C ASN A 170 -11.46 -11.10 -0.39
N TYR A 171 -10.46 -11.14 0.49
CA TYR A 171 -10.63 -11.60 1.87
C TYR A 171 -11.71 -10.82 2.61
N MET A 172 -11.75 -9.49 2.45
CA MET A 172 -12.82 -8.67 3.04
C MET A 172 -14.19 -8.99 2.40
N LYS A 173 -14.28 -9.07 1.07
CA LYS A 173 -15.54 -9.38 0.37
C LYS A 173 -16.09 -10.76 0.72
N ASP A 174 -15.21 -11.72 0.94
CA ASP A 174 -15.57 -13.10 1.32
C ASP A 174 -15.86 -13.24 2.83
N GLY A 175 -15.74 -12.15 3.62
CA GLY A 175 -15.99 -12.13 5.05
C GLY A 175 -14.93 -12.86 5.88
N LEU A 176 -13.71 -13.02 5.35
CA LEU A 176 -12.56 -13.59 6.06
C LEU A 176 -11.88 -12.57 6.96
N VAL A 177 -12.04 -11.29 6.65
CA VAL A 177 -11.72 -10.14 7.50
C VAL A 177 -12.86 -9.14 7.41
N ASP A 178 -13.07 -8.36 8.47
CA ASP A 178 -14.21 -7.43 8.54
C ASP A 178 -13.92 -6.10 7.85
N PHE A 179 -12.66 -5.65 7.94
CA PHE A 179 -12.14 -4.45 7.29
C PHE A 179 -10.85 -4.77 6.55
N CYS A 180 -10.55 -4.02 5.51
CA CYS A 180 -9.25 -4.09 4.87
C CYS A 180 -8.61 -2.70 4.73
N PHE A 181 -7.30 -2.66 4.95
CA PHE A 181 -6.42 -1.61 4.47
C PHE A 181 -5.67 -2.13 3.25
N THR A 182 -5.73 -1.42 2.15
CA THR A 182 -5.12 -1.86 0.89
C THR A 182 -4.95 -0.69 -0.08
N LEU A 183 -4.44 -0.96 -1.28
CA LEU A 183 -4.22 0.04 -2.32
C LEU A 183 -5.23 -0.14 -3.47
N PRO A 184 -5.94 0.92 -3.89
CA PRO A 184 -6.83 0.86 -5.05
C PRO A 184 -6.16 0.34 -6.32
N CYS A 185 -4.86 0.61 -6.53
CA CYS A 185 -4.11 0.10 -7.67
C CYS A 185 -3.94 -1.42 -7.70
N TYR A 186 -4.15 -2.12 -6.59
CA TYR A 186 -4.16 -3.59 -6.55
C TYR A 186 -5.49 -4.18 -7.03
N PHE A 187 -6.54 -3.38 -7.11
CA PHE A 187 -7.86 -3.78 -7.61
C PHE A 187 -7.96 -3.57 -9.11
N LYS A 188 -7.13 -4.25 -9.88
CA LYS A 188 -7.05 -4.06 -11.33
C LYS A 188 -8.43 -4.01 -12.00
N GLY A 189 -8.78 -2.84 -12.54
CA GLY A 189 -10.05 -2.60 -13.24
C GLY A 189 -11.25 -2.28 -12.35
N TYR A 190 -11.11 -2.25 -11.01
CA TYR A 190 -12.25 -1.96 -10.12
C TYR A 190 -12.41 -0.48 -9.77
N THR A 191 -11.30 0.25 -9.63
CA THR A 191 -11.32 1.67 -9.24
C THR A 191 -10.45 2.55 -10.14
N PRO A 192 -10.61 2.49 -11.47
CA PRO A 192 -9.72 3.19 -12.40
C PRO A 192 -9.77 4.71 -12.25
N LEU A 193 -10.94 5.30 -11.96
CA LEU A 193 -11.08 6.75 -11.77
C LEU A 193 -10.40 7.24 -10.49
N ALA A 194 -10.44 6.45 -9.42
CA ALA A 194 -9.73 6.75 -8.18
C ALA A 194 -8.23 6.90 -8.38
N LEU A 195 -7.65 6.23 -9.38
CA LEU A 195 -6.23 6.33 -9.71
C LEU A 195 -5.82 7.65 -10.39
N ALA A 196 -6.76 8.55 -10.68
CA ALA A 196 -6.46 9.89 -11.20
C ALA A 196 -5.39 10.59 -10.36
N ILE A 197 -5.50 10.48 -9.03
CA ILE A 197 -4.58 11.12 -8.07
C ILE A 197 -3.12 10.66 -8.23
N GLN A 198 -2.90 9.48 -8.78
CA GLN A 198 -1.56 8.90 -8.96
C GLN A 198 -0.83 9.44 -10.20
N ASN A 199 -1.47 10.31 -11.01
CA ASN A 199 -0.82 10.86 -12.20
C ASN A 199 0.34 11.79 -11.81
N PRO A 200 1.55 11.55 -12.36
CA PRO A 200 2.72 12.34 -12.02
C PRO A 200 2.60 13.82 -12.45
N ALA A 201 1.85 14.12 -13.52
CA ALA A 201 1.60 15.47 -14.00
C ALA A 201 0.83 16.36 -13.03
N LEU A 202 0.18 15.78 -12.00
CA LEU A 202 -0.54 16.56 -10.98
C LEU A 202 0.39 17.36 -10.05
N GLY A 203 1.65 16.91 -9.88
CA GLY A 203 2.64 17.61 -9.08
C GLY A 203 2.30 17.69 -7.59
N ILE A 204 1.78 16.61 -7.00
CA ILE A 204 1.58 16.50 -5.54
C ILE A 204 2.92 16.70 -4.85
N LYS A 205 2.98 17.58 -3.85
CA LYS A 205 4.23 17.94 -3.16
C LYS A 205 4.49 17.12 -1.89
N ASN A 206 3.44 16.74 -1.17
CA ASN A 206 3.55 16.01 0.10
C ASN A 206 2.27 15.22 0.40
N ILE A 207 2.31 14.40 1.47
CA ILE A 207 1.18 13.58 1.89
C ILE A 207 -0.07 14.40 2.21
N THR A 208 0.09 15.54 2.86
CA THR A 208 -1.04 16.37 3.25
C THR A 208 -1.82 16.81 2.01
N VAL A 209 -1.13 17.32 0.98
CA VAL A 209 -1.75 17.64 -0.32
C VAL A 209 -2.44 16.43 -0.94
N GLY A 210 -1.75 15.29 -0.99
CA GLY A 210 -2.28 14.05 -1.55
C GLY A 210 -3.54 13.57 -0.82
N ALA A 211 -3.49 13.53 0.51
CA ALA A 211 -4.57 13.04 1.34
C ALA A 211 -5.82 13.92 1.26
N PHE A 212 -5.67 15.23 1.40
CA PHE A 212 -6.79 16.16 1.29
C PHE A 212 -7.39 16.16 -0.13
N SER A 213 -6.55 16.13 -1.17
CA SER A 213 -7.02 16.08 -2.56
C SER A 213 -7.79 14.80 -2.85
N MET A 214 -7.28 13.64 -2.43
CA MET A 214 -7.93 12.34 -2.68
C MET A 214 -9.25 12.23 -1.92
N TRP A 215 -9.28 12.63 -0.65
CA TRP A 215 -10.49 12.57 0.14
C TRP A 215 -11.57 13.51 -0.40
N GLU A 216 -11.20 14.74 -0.78
CA GLU A 216 -12.15 15.70 -1.35
C GLU A 216 -12.62 15.28 -2.75
N MET A 217 -11.73 14.70 -3.58
CA MET A 217 -12.10 14.08 -4.85
C MET A 217 -13.15 12.99 -4.63
N TYR A 218 -12.92 12.08 -3.69
CA TYR A 218 -13.89 11.04 -3.34
C TYR A 218 -15.23 11.63 -2.93
N LYS A 219 -15.26 12.61 -2.00
CA LYS A 219 -16.51 13.24 -1.52
C LYS A 219 -17.28 13.99 -2.62
N SER A 220 -16.57 14.64 -3.54
CA SER A 220 -17.18 15.53 -4.54
C SER A 220 -17.49 14.86 -5.87
N MET A 221 -16.99 13.63 -6.15
CA MET A 221 -17.12 12.97 -7.44
C MET A 221 -17.93 11.66 -7.33
N PRO A 222 -19.27 11.69 -7.64
CA PRO A 222 -20.11 10.50 -7.56
C PRO A 222 -19.61 9.30 -8.37
N ALA A 223 -18.92 9.55 -9.49
CA ALA A 223 -18.33 8.48 -10.29
C ALA A 223 -17.22 7.72 -9.55
N VAL A 224 -16.43 8.42 -8.75
CA VAL A 224 -15.38 7.82 -7.90
C VAL A 224 -16.00 7.08 -6.71
N GLN A 225 -17.04 7.68 -6.09
CA GLN A 225 -17.78 6.99 -5.01
C GLN A 225 -18.38 5.67 -5.48
N ALA A 226 -18.97 5.67 -6.69
CA ALA A 226 -19.60 4.49 -7.26
C ALA A 226 -18.61 3.33 -7.52
N GLU A 227 -17.34 3.62 -7.81
CA GLU A 227 -16.31 2.58 -7.93
C GLU A 227 -16.07 1.84 -6.60
N PHE A 228 -15.98 2.56 -5.49
CA PHE A 228 -15.75 1.96 -4.19
C PHE A 228 -17.00 1.30 -3.59
N ALA A 229 -18.17 1.89 -3.79
CA ALA A 229 -19.43 1.41 -3.22
C ALA A 229 -19.80 -0.03 -3.63
N GLN A 230 -19.21 -0.55 -4.73
CA GLN A 230 -19.38 -1.93 -5.19
C GLN A 230 -18.60 -2.95 -4.34
N HIS A 231 -17.67 -2.48 -3.50
CA HIS A 231 -16.73 -3.33 -2.80
C HIS A 231 -16.90 -3.37 -1.29
N GLY A 232 -17.49 -2.32 -0.72
CA GLY A 232 -17.70 -2.21 0.72
C GLY A 232 -18.02 -0.78 1.12
N GLU A 233 -18.10 -0.55 2.42
CA GLU A 233 -18.33 0.77 2.99
C GLU A 233 -17.01 1.50 3.21
N MET A 234 -16.93 2.74 2.74
CA MET A 234 -15.74 3.57 2.83
C MET A 234 -15.56 4.15 4.23
N MET A 235 -14.39 3.90 4.82
CA MET A 235 -13.96 4.58 6.04
C MET A 235 -13.08 5.79 5.71
N PHE A 236 -12.03 5.59 4.93
CA PHE A 236 -11.14 6.66 4.50
C PHE A 236 -10.35 6.24 3.26
N VAL A 237 -10.10 7.18 2.36
CA VAL A 237 -9.19 7.00 1.21
C VAL A 237 -8.29 8.23 1.08
N TRP A 238 -7.00 7.99 0.86
CA TRP A 238 -6.00 9.07 0.75
C TRP A 238 -4.88 8.70 -0.22
N ALA A 239 -4.19 9.71 -0.74
CA ALA A 239 -2.97 9.54 -1.51
C ALA A 239 -1.77 9.87 -0.65
N ASN A 240 -0.69 9.14 -0.85
CA ASN A 240 0.54 9.24 -0.09
C ASN A 240 1.52 10.27 -0.71
N ASN A 241 2.73 10.33 -0.15
CA ASN A 241 3.83 11.15 -0.63
C ASN A 241 4.21 10.83 -2.08
N PRO A 242 4.83 11.79 -2.79
CA PRO A 242 5.46 11.54 -4.08
C PRO A 242 6.44 10.37 -4.04
N SER A 243 6.46 9.58 -5.10
CA SER A 243 7.34 8.43 -5.23
C SER A 243 8.54 8.80 -6.11
N PRO A 244 9.78 8.76 -5.59
CA PRO A 244 10.99 8.86 -6.41
C PRO A 244 11.17 7.62 -7.29
N LEU A 245 12.03 7.73 -8.32
CA LEU A 245 12.63 6.59 -8.98
C LEU A 245 13.92 6.23 -8.27
N SER A 246 13.93 5.08 -7.62
CA SER A 246 15.07 4.60 -6.84
C SER A 246 15.75 3.42 -7.54
N TYR A 247 17.07 3.33 -7.47
CA TYR A 247 17.81 2.26 -8.12
C TYR A 247 19.17 1.99 -7.46
N LYS A 248 19.72 0.84 -7.79
CA LYS A 248 21.11 0.50 -7.46
C LYS A 248 21.98 0.86 -8.66
N GLY A 249 22.83 1.86 -8.51
CA GLY A 249 23.64 2.39 -9.60
C GLY A 249 25.00 2.91 -9.19
N ASN A 250 25.68 3.53 -10.15
CA ASN A 250 27.00 4.16 -9.96
C ASN A 250 27.07 5.59 -10.52
N LYS A 251 25.95 6.11 -11.02
CA LYS A 251 25.81 7.48 -11.54
C LYS A 251 24.34 7.93 -11.49
N GLU A 252 24.13 9.22 -11.53
CA GLU A 252 22.84 9.85 -11.73
C GLU A 252 22.34 9.61 -13.16
N LEU A 253 21.01 9.50 -13.33
CA LEU A 253 20.37 9.50 -14.63
C LEU A 253 20.34 10.93 -15.20
N THR A 254 20.51 11.06 -16.49
CA THR A 254 20.52 12.34 -17.23
C THR A 254 19.55 12.39 -18.39
N SER A 255 18.88 11.28 -18.71
CA SER A 255 17.84 11.16 -19.73
C SER A 255 16.89 10.02 -19.41
N THR A 256 15.64 10.14 -19.85
CA THR A 256 14.63 9.05 -19.78
C THR A 256 15.07 7.82 -20.55
N SER A 257 15.89 7.97 -21.59
CA SER A 257 16.44 6.86 -22.38
C SER A 257 17.39 5.93 -21.61
N GLU A 258 17.91 6.37 -20.47
CA GLU A 258 18.74 5.55 -19.56
C GLU A 258 17.90 4.67 -18.61
N ILE A 259 16.61 4.94 -18.47
CA ILE A 259 15.69 4.16 -17.63
C ILE A 259 15.32 2.88 -18.38
N LYS A 260 16.04 1.80 -18.12
CA LYS A 260 15.90 0.52 -18.83
C LYS A 260 15.92 -0.65 -17.85
N GLY A 261 15.26 -1.76 -18.24
CA GLY A 261 15.21 -2.96 -17.42
C GLY A 261 13.88 -3.11 -16.67
N ASN A 262 13.91 -3.83 -15.58
CA ASN A 262 12.72 -4.18 -14.80
C ASN A 262 12.43 -3.10 -13.77
N ILE A 263 11.30 -2.43 -13.89
CA ILE A 263 10.83 -1.42 -12.94
C ILE A 263 9.66 -1.97 -12.13
N ARG A 264 9.81 -2.00 -10.83
CA ARG A 264 8.66 -2.24 -9.95
C ARG A 264 7.96 -0.93 -9.70
N GLY A 265 6.70 -0.86 -10.09
CA GLY A 265 5.78 0.24 -9.83
C GLY A 265 4.39 -0.29 -9.52
N ASN A 266 3.51 0.59 -9.04
CA ASN A 266 2.11 0.25 -8.86
C ASN A 266 1.39 0.21 -10.22
N ASN A 267 0.25 -0.49 -10.30
CA ASN A 267 -0.63 -0.44 -11.46
C ASN A 267 -1.18 0.99 -11.68
N GLY A 268 -1.71 1.26 -12.87
CA GLY A 268 -2.25 2.56 -13.23
C GLY A 268 -1.19 3.53 -13.77
N PRO A 269 -1.18 4.82 -13.39
CA PRO A 269 -0.28 5.82 -13.96
C PRO A 269 1.21 5.49 -13.85
N ALA A 270 1.66 4.86 -12.76
CA ALA A 270 3.07 4.44 -12.62
C ALA A 270 3.44 3.37 -13.67
N GLN A 271 2.55 2.42 -13.95
CA GLN A 271 2.76 1.46 -15.04
C GLN A 271 2.77 2.15 -16.40
N MET A 272 1.88 3.13 -16.63
CA MET A 272 1.87 3.90 -17.89
C MET A 272 3.17 4.67 -18.09
N PHE A 273 3.77 5.19 -17.01
CA PHE A 273 5.10 5.82 -17.06
C PHE A 273 6.19 4.82 -17.43
N ILE A 274 6.18 3.61 -16.88
CA ILE A 274 7.14 2.56 -17.20
C ILE A 274 7.08 2.20 -18.69
N ASP A 275 5.87 2.07 -19.23
CA ASP A 275 5.63 1.83 -20.66
C ASP A 275 6.14 3.01 -21.53
N GLU A 276 5.89 4.26 -21.09
CA GLU A 276 6.27 5.49 -21.79
C GLU A 276 7.79 5.63 -21.96
N VAL A 277 8.56 5.26 -20.93
CA VAL A 277 10.04 5.27 -21.03
C VAL A 277 10.61 4.03 -21.73
N GLY A 278 9.75 3.08 -22.12
CA GLY A 278 10.14 1.85 -22.83
C GLY A 278 10.91 0.86 -21.95
N ALA A 279 10.58 0.81 -20.65
CA ALA A 279 11.09 -0.17 -19.69
C ALA A 279 10.09 -1.33 -19.49
N SER A 280 10.46 -2.32 -18.68
CA SER A 280 9.63 -3.50 -18.39
C SER A 280 9.00 -3.39 -17.02
N VAL A 281 7.70 -3.69 -16.93
CA VAL A 281 7.00 -3.74 -15.64
C VAL A 281 7.33 -5.04 -14.90
N TYR A 282 7.74 -4.94 -13.64
CA TYR A 282 7.89 -6.07 -12.73
C TYR A 282 6.92 -5.95 -11.55
N GLY A 283 5.94 -6.85 -11.48
CA GLY A 283 4.91 -6.84 -10.43
C GLY A 283 5.29 -7.74 -9.27
N CYS A 284 5.40 -7.18 -8.05
CA CYS A 284 5.49 -7.95 -6.81
C CYS A 284 4.93 -7.14 -5.63
N PRO A 285 4.47 -7.82 -4.55
CA PRO A 285 4.14 -7.17 -3.30
C PRO A 285 5.34 -6.41 -2.72
N ILE A 286 5.07 -5.37 -1.92
CA ILE A 286 6.15 -4.54 -1.35
C ILE A 286 7.10 -5.35 -0.44
N GLY A 287 6.59 -6.35 0.28
CA GLY A 287 7.40 -7.23 1.11
C GLY A 287 8.47 -8.03 0.37
N ASP A 288 8.27 -8.26 -0.95
CA ASP A 288 9.20 -9.01 -1.80
C ASP A 288 10.23 -8.11 -2.49
N VAL A 289 10.13 -6.78 -2.35
CA VAL A 289 10.99 -5.82 -3.06
C VAL A 289 12.44 -5.94 -2.59
N TYR A 290 12.69 -6.01 -1.28
CA TYR A 290 14.05 -6.06 -0.72
C TYR A 290 14.90 -7.21 -1.34
N PRO A 291 14.48 -8.48 -1.31
CA PRO A 291 15.24 -9.56 -1.92
C PRO A 291 15.35 -9.42 -3.44
N ASN A 292 14.31 -8.95 -4.13
CA ASN A 292 14.34 -8.80 -5.59
C ASN A 292 15.30 -7.70 -6.06
N VAL A 293 15.37 -6.56 -5.37
CA VAL A 293 16.37 -5.52 -5.64
C VAL A 293 17.78 -6.02 -5.31
N SER A 294 17.96 -6.64 -4.14
CA SER A 294 19.26 -7.15 -3.71
C SER A 294 19.84 -8.18 -4.68
N ASN A 295 18.99 -9.03 -5.27
CA ASN A 295 19.36 -10.05 -6.25
C ASN A 295 19.42 -9.54 -7.70
N GLY A 296 19.15 -8.24 -7.96
CA GLY A 296 19.20 -7.65 -9.30
C GLY A 296 18.06 -8.10 -10.23
N VAL A 297 16.93 -8.53 -9.68
CA VAL A 297 15.70 -8.84 -10.44
C VAL A 297 14.94 -7.56 -10.79
N ILE A 298 14.95 -6.59 -9.85
CA ILE A 298 14.42 -5.24 -10.03
C ILE A 298 15.58 -4.30 -10.22
N ASP A 299 15.60 -3.58 -11.35
CA ASP A 299 16.61 -2.56 -11.68
C ASP A 299 16.24 -1.20 -11.09
N TYR A 300 14.93 -0.86 -11.14
CA TYR A 300 14.38 0.41 -10.64
C TYR A 300 13.12 0.17 -9.82
N LEU A 301 12.89 1.04 -8.84
CA LEU A 301 11.75 1.01 -7.95
C LEU A 301 11.04 2.36 -7.94
N ILE A 302 9.74 2.36 -8.20
CA ILE A 302 8.85 3.50 -7.96
C ILE A 302 8.08 3.18 -6.66
N THR A 303 8.44 3.85 -5.58
CA THR A 303 7.76 3.76 -4.28
C THR A 303 8.03 5.00 -3.45
N ASP A 304 7.18 5.29 -2.49
CA ASP A 304 7.34 6.46 -1.62
C ASP A 304 8.41 6.26 -0.53
N TRP A 305 8.85 7.37 0.06
CA TRP A 305 9.89 7.38 1.08
C TRP A 305 9.50 6.64 2.37
N HIS A 306 8.20 6.60 2.69
CA HIS A 306 7.69 5.80 3.80
C HIS A 306 8.00 4.30 3.60
N ALA A 307 7.72 3.77 2.41
CA ALA A 307 8.04 2.38 2.11
C ALA A 307 9.57 2.12 2.10
N ILE A 308 10.37 3.08 1.59
CA ILE A 308 11.83 3.00 1.66
C ILE A 308 12.30 2.84 3.12
N ALA A 309 11.76 3.62 4.06
CA ALA A 309 12.07 3.51 5.47
C ALA A 309 11.56 2.20 6.10
N SER A 310 10.27 1.89 5.90
CA SER A 310 9.58 0.78 6.60
C SER A 310 10.09 -0.60 6.16
N PHE A 311 10.50 -0.73 4.89
CA PHE A 311 11.02 -1.99 4.33
C PHE A 311 12.55 -2.01 4.17
N LYS A 312 13.25 -1.05 4.80
CA LYS A 312 14.73 -0.96 4.84
C LYS A 312 15.37 -0.96 3.44
N LEU A 313 14.71 -0.34 2.47
CA LEU A 313 15.17 -0.35 1.09
C LEU A 313 16.40 0.55 0.85
N ALA A 314 16.72 1.42 1.80
CA ALA A 314 17.93 2.22 1.80
C ALA A 314 19.15 1.53 2.45
N ASP A 315 19.03 0.27 2.88
CA ASP A 315 20.15 -0.48 3.46
C ASP A 315 21.30 -0.59 2.47
N PRO A 316 22.56 -0.62 2.97
CA PRO A 316 23.73 -0.76 2.12
C PRO A 316 23.64 -1.96 1.17
N GLY A 317 23.83 -1.71 -0.12
CA GLY A 317 23.79 -2.75 -1.16
C GLY A 317 22.40 -3.00 -1.77
N VAL A 318 21.35 -2.34 -1.28
CA VAL A 318 19.98 -2.40 -1.86
C VAL A 318 19.81 -1.26 -2.85
N LEU A 319 19.38 -0.07 -2.44
CA LEU A 319 19.25 1.13 -3.27
C LEU A 319 20.29 2.17 -2.85
N ASN A 320 20.78 2.95 -3.80
CA ASN A 320 21.76 4.00 -3.48
C ASN A 320 21.65 5.27 -4.35
N TYR A 321 20.72 5.30 -5.34
CA TYR A 321 20.39 6.49 -6.11
C TYR A 321 18.88 6.72 -6.08
N TYR A 322 18.47 7.96 -5.88
CA TYR A 322 17.08 8.36 -5.76
C TYR A 322 16.86 9.62 -6.60
N LEU A 323 16.24 9.45 -7.76
CA LEU A 323 15.78 10.57 -8.59
C LEU A 323 14.56 11.18 -7.91
N ASP A 324 14.76 12.31 -7.25
CA ASP A 324 13.75 13.00 -6.44
C ASP A 324 12.77 13.78 -7.33
N THR A 325 11.82 13.05 -7.85
CA THR A 325 10.73 13.57 -8.68
C THR A 325 9.46 12.80 -8.39
N ASN A 326 8.31 13.39 -8.70
CA ASN A 326 7.02 12.73 -8.51
C ASN A 326 6.68 11.84 -9.72
N ILE A 327 7.02 10.54 -9.67
CA ILE A 327 6.58 9.58 -10.70
C ILE A 327 5.18 9.02 -10.39
N GLY A 328 4.51 9.56 -9.41
CA GLY A 328 3.22 9.16 -8.92
C GLY A 328 3.21 9.07 -7.41
N CYS A 329 2.10 8.70 -6.85
CA CYS A 329 1.96 8.43 -5.42
C CYS A 329 1.17 7.13 -5.22
N SER A 330 1.35 6.49 -4.07
CA SER A 330 0.45 5.42 -3.67
C SER A 330 -0.87 6.02 -3.16
N ALA A 331 -1.99 5.38 -3.47
CA ALA A 331 -3.24 5.68 -2.78
C ALA A 331 -3.59 4.50 -1.86
N TYR A 332 -4.17 4.80 -0.71
CA TYR A 332 -4.58 3.84 0.30
C TYR A 332 -6.06 3.97 0.61
N VAL A 333 -6.68 2.88 1.01
CA VAL A 333 -8.08 2.85 1.37
C VAL A 333 -8.31 1.96 2.58
N VAL A 334 -9.19 2.40 3.48
CA VAL A 334 -9.79 1.59 4.55
C VAL A 334 -11.26 1.42 4.22
N MET A 335 -11.70 0.17 4.12
CA MET A 335 -13.09 -0.20 3.81
C MET A 335 -13.59 -1.27 4.77
N ALA A 336 -14.89 -1.27 5.03
CA ALA A 336 -15.58 -2.33 5.75
C ALA A 336 -16.31 -3.27 4.77
N ASN A 337 -16.38 -4.56 5.11
CA ASN A 337 -17.27 -5.51 4.45
C ASN A 337 -18.73 -5.02 4.55
N SER A 338 -19.49 -5.12 3.47
CA SER A 338 -20.87 -4.58 3.40
C SER A 338 -21.83 -5.25 4.40
N ASP A 339 -21.66 -6.53 4.70
CA ASP A 339 -22.56 -7.22 5.63
C ASP A 339 -22.15 -6.94 7.08
N VAL A 340 -20.86 -6.84 7.37
CA VAL A 340 -20.33 -6.34 8.65
C VAL A 340 -20.82 -4.92 8.91
N TRP A 341 -20.80 -4.05 7.89
CA TRP A 341 -21.29 -2.69 8.04
C TRP A 341 -22.76 -2.62 8.40
N LYS A 342 -23.61 -3.42 7.74
CA LYS A 342 -25.04 -3.55 8.10
C LYS A 342 -25.25 -4.04 9.55
N GLU A 343 -24.39 -4.94 10.02
CA GLU A 343 -24.40 -5.37 11.42
C GLU A 343 -24.06 -4.21 12.36
N ILE A 344 -23.03 -3.44 12.05
CA ILE A 344 -22.61 -2.25 12.80
C ILE A 344 -23.74 -1.22 12.85
N GLU A 345 -24.42 -0.94 11.71
CA GLU A 345 -25.59 -0.06 11.63
C GLU A 345 -26.74 -0.57 12.53
N LYS A 346 -27.07 -1.84 12.41
CA LYS A 346 -28.13 -2.48 13.23
C LYS A 346 -27.83 -2.39 14.71
N ASN A 347 -26.57 -2.42 15.11
CA ASN A 347 -26.15 -2.33 16.49
C ASN A 347 -26.01 -0.87 16.99
N GLY A 348 -26.21 0.13 16.12
CA GLY A 348 -26.26 1.56 16.45
C GLY A 348 -24.87 2.23 16.59
N TYR A 349 -23.78 1.64 16.03
CA TYR A 349 -22.43 2.18 16.13
C TYR A 349 -21.91 2.84 14.85
N ALA A 350 -22.67 2.78 13.76
CA ALA A 350 -22.23 3.30 12.47
C ALA A 350 -21.88 4.80 12.51
N ASP A 351 -22.75 5.62 13.12
CA ASP A 351 -22.52 7.06 13.22
C ASP A 351 -21.29 7.38 14.07
N ALA A 352 -21.05 6.65 15.18
CA ALA A 352 -19.88 6.83 16.01
C ALA A 352 -18.59 6.48 15.25
N ILE A 353 -18.55 5.37 14.50
CA ILE A 353 -17.41 4.99 13.68
C ILE A 353 -17.18 5.99 12.55
N LYS A 354 -18.25 6.42 11.86
CA LYS A 354 -18.15 7.44 10.80
C LYS A 354 -17.64 8.78 11.32
N SER A 355 -18.01 9.18 12.54
CA SER A 355 -17.57 10.44 13.14
C SER A 355 -16.05 10.52 13.36
N VAL A 356 -15.37 9.37 13.48
CA VAL A 356 -13.91 9.26 13.65
C VAL A 356 -13.22 8.68 12.41
N SER A 357 -13.91 8.66 11.28
CA SER A 357 -13.41 8.25 9.96
C SER A 357 -13.37 9.45 8.99
N GLY A 358 -12.92 9.25 7.78
CA GLY A 358 -12.98 10.27 6.75
C GLY A 358 -12.24 11.56 7.11
N ASP A 359 -12.95 12.69 7.17
CA ASP A 359 -12.37 14.00 7.49
C ASP A 359 -11.61 14.00 8.84
N TYR A 360 -12.06 13.21 9.81
CA TYR A 360 -11.40 13.11 11.11
C TYR A 360 -9.99 12.51 10.99
N CYS A 361 -9.79 11.55 10.09
CA CYS A 361 -8.50 10.90 9.84
C CYS A 361 -7.44 11.89 9.29
N LEU A 362 -7.85 12.98 8.66
CA LEU A 362 -6.93 14.01 8.17
C LEU A 362 -6.11 14.68 9.29
N ASN A 363 -6.57 14.62 10.56
CA ASN A 363 -5.86 15.22 11.68
C ASN A 363 -4.51 14.55 11.99
N TRP A 364 -4.28 13.29 11.55
CA TRP A 364 -3.02 12.60 11.81
C TRP A 364 -2.39 11.95 10.58
N VAL A 365 -2.94 12.17 9.39
CA VAL A 365 -2.34 11.65 8.16
C VAL A 365 -0.91 12.14 7.94
N SER A 366 -0.57 13.32 8.46
CA SER A 366 0.76 13.92 8.32
C SER A 366 1.90 13.18 9.07
N ILE A 367 1.61 12.08 9.79
CA ILE A 367 2.69 11.22 10.33
C ILE A 367 3.57 10.66 9.20
N TRP A 368 3.04 10.48 7.98
CA TRP A 368 3.84 10.07 6.83
C TRP A 368 4.97 11.04 6.49
N GLU A 369 4.85 12.33 6.82
CA GLU A 369 5.93 13.30 6.62
C GLU A 369 7.16 12.97 7.48
N ALA A 370 6.94 12.45 8.70
CA ALA A 370 8.06 11.96 9.53
C ALA A 370 8.73 10.71 8.93
N TYR A 371 7.94 9.81 8.35
CA TYR A 371 8.48 8.63 7.66
C TYR A 371 9.18 8.99 6.35
N GLU A 372 8.71 10.02 5.63
CA GLU A 372 9.44 10.57 4.48
C GLU A 372 10.80 11.10 4.90
N ALA A 373 10.84 11.93 5.96
CA ALA A 373 12.11 12.45 6.51
C ALA A 373 13.04 11.32 6.91
N LYS A 374 12.50 10.28 7.56
CA LYS A 374 13.27 9.10 7.94
C LYS A 374 13.85 8.38 6.71
N GLY A 375 13.04 8.11 5.69
CA GLY A 375 13.50 7.42 4.48
C GLY A 375 14.59 8.18 3.75
N ARG A 376 14.47 9.51 3.63
CA ARG A 376 15.50 10.39 3.07
C ARG A 376 16.77 10.38 3.91
N SER A 377 16.65 10.45 5.23
CA SER A 377 17.77 10.39 6.16
C SER A 377 18.48 9.04 6.10
N ASP A 378 17.73 7.92 6.11
CA ASP A 378 18.31 6.58 5.99
C ASP A 378 19.08 6.43 4.66
N ALA A 379 18.54 6.94 3.55
CA ALA A 379 19.20 6.92 2.26
C ALA A 379 20.55 7.65 2.29
N VAL A 380 20.60 8.86 2.80
CA VAL A 380 21.85 9.65 2.87
C VAL A 380 22.84 9.07 3.87
N ASN A 381 22.38 8.65 5.06
CA ASN A 381 23.24 8.06 6.10
C ASN A 381 23.90 6.76 5.64
N ASN A 382 23.23 6.02 4.74
CA ASN A 382 23.78 4.79 4.14
C ASN A 382 24.58 5.05 2.84
N GLY A 383 24.93 6.32 2.55
CA GLY A 383 25.78 6.72 1.42
C GLY A 383 25.03 6.83 0.10
N GLY A 384 23.70 6.89 0.11
CA GLY A 384 22.89 7.10 -1.08
C GLY A 384 22.88 8.55 -1.55
N THR A 385 22.58 8.75 -2.84
CA THR A 385 22.50 10.06 -3.50
C THR A 385 21.04 10.38 -3.84
N ILE A 386 20.53 11.47 -3.28
CA ILE A 386 19.21 12.03 -3.63
C ILE A 386 19.48 13.22 -4.55
N TYR A 387 18.86 13.24 -5.74
CA TYR A 387 19.10 14.28 -6.72
C TYR A 387 17.83 14.61 -7.54
N PRO A 388 17.56 15.89 -7.85
CA PRO A 388 16.45 16.28 -8.70
C PRO A 388 16.80 16.12 -10.19
N PRO A 389 15.81 15.94 -11.06
CA PRO A 389 16.04 16.04 -12.50
C PRO A 389 16.36 17.48 -12.88
N THR A 390 17.31 17.70 -13.79
CA THR A 390 17.73 19.02 -14.23
C THR A 390 17.79 19.16 -15.76
N GLY A 391 17.70 20.39 -16.28
CA GLY A 391 17.91 20.71 -17.70
C GLY A 391 16.98 19.94 -18.64
N ALA A 392 17.56 19.35 -19.69
CA ALA A 392 16.82 18.58 -20.68
C ALA A 392 16.10 17.37 -20.08
N PHE A 393 16.72 16.71 -19.11
CA PHE A 393 16.12 15.53 -18.44
C PHE A 393 14.82 15.88 -17.69
N ALA A 394 14.77 17.03 -17.02
CA ALA A 394 13.53 17.50 -16.39
C ALA A 394 12.42 17.73 -17.43
N THR A 395 12.75 18.25 -18.60
CA THR A 395 11.81 18.47 -19.70
C THR A 395 11.32 17.13 -20.29
N GLU A 396 12.20 16.16 -20.48
CA GLU A 396 11.84 14.81 -20.94
C GLU A 396 10.88 14.13 -19.97
N LEU A 397 11.14 14.19 -18.65
CA LEU A 397 10.26 13.65 -17.63
C LEU A 397 8.89 14.33 -17.62
N GLN A 398 8.86 15.67 -17.71
CA GLN A 398 7.58 16.39 -17.77
C GLN A 398 6.76 15.98 -19.00
N THR A 399 7.41 15.83 -20.16
CA THR A 399 6.75 15.33 -21.37
C THR A 399 6.18 13.93 -21.17
N ALA A 400 6.95 13.04 -20.55
CA ALA A 400 6.46 11.69 -20.23
C ALA A 400 5.28 11.71 -19.25
N PHE A 401 5.29 12.59 -18.24
CA PHE A 401 4.20 12.76 -17.29
C PHE A 401 2.92 13.28 -17.97
N ASP A 402 3.05 14.24 -18.88
CA ASP A 402 1.92 14.76 -19.64
C ASP A 402 1.32 13.69 -20.57
N ASN A 403 2.15 12.87 -21.21
CA ASN A 403 1.72 11.75 -22.02
C ASN A 403 0.98 10.70 -21.18
N VAL A 404 1.47 10.37 -19.97
CA VAL A 404 0.80 9.48 -19.03
C VAL A 404 -0.59 10.02 -18.67
N ALA A 405 -0.71 11.32 -18.36
CA ALA A 405 -1.99 11.94 -18.04
C ALA A 405 -2.99 11.85 -19.18
N GLN A 406 -2.56 12.17 -20.42
CA GLN A 406 -3.41 12.06 -21.61
C GLN A 406 -3.82 10.62 -21.89
N ARG A 407 -2.91 9.67 -21.79
CA ARG A 407 -3.19 8.24 -21.94
C ARG A 407 -4.20 7.78 -20.88
N TRP A 408 -3.99 8.14 -19.60
CA TRP A 408 -4.90 7.78 -18.53
C TRP A 408 -6.33 8.30 -18.79
N ILE A 409 -6.46 9.57 -19.20
CA ILE A 409 -7.74 10.18 -19.56
C ILE A 409 -8.42 9.41 -20.70
N SER A 410 -7.68 9.06 -21.75
CA SER A 410 -8.23 8.38 -22.92
C SER A 410 -8.68 6.94 -22.65
N GLU A 411 -8.00 6.24 -21.72
CA GLU A 411 -8.26 4.83 -21.43
C GLU A 411 -9.35 4.61 -20.36
N ASN A 412 -9.71 5.63 -19.54
CA ASN A 412 -10.60 5.45 -18.38
C ASN A 412 -12.04 5.98 -18.57
N GLY A 413 -12.47 6.13 -19.81
CA GLY A 413 -13.89 6.38 -20.15
C GLY A 413 -14.38 7.80 -19.97
N ALA A 414 -15.68 8.00 -20.06
CA ALA A 414 -16.29 9.32 -20.20
C ALA A 414 -16.09 10.26 -19.00
N ASN A 415 -15.94 9.72 -17.81
CA ASN A 415 -15.74 10.52 -16.59
C ASN A 415 -14.27 10.89 -16.32
N ALA A 416 -13.30 10.26 -17.00
CA ALA A 416 -11.89 10.39 -16.70
C ALA A 416 -11.39 11.84 -16.80
N GLN A 417 -11.77 12.55 -17.87
CA GLN A 417 -11.39 13.96 -18.04
C GLN A 417 -11.94 14.86 -16.91
N ALA A 418 -13.19 14.66 -16.50
CA ALA A 418 -13.79 15.46 -15.43
C ALA A 418 -13.14 15.16 -14.07
N VAL A 419 -12.85 13.89 -13.80
CA VAL A 419 -12.16 13.45 -12.57
C VAL A 419 -10.73 13.99 -12.55
N TYR A 420 -9.98 13.88 -13.64
CA TYR A 420 -8.63 14.44 -13.74
C TYR A 420 -8.61 15.96 -13.50
N ASN A 421 -9.50 16.69 -14.15
CA ASN A 421 -9.58 18.15 -14.00
C ASN A 421 -9.90 18.54 -12.55
N LYS A 422 -10.85 17.84 -11.91
CA LYS A 422 -11.19 18.10 -10.51
C LYS A 422 -10.02 17.76 -9.58
N THR A 423 -9.33 16.65 -9.83
CA THR A 423 -8.15 16.27 -9.07
C THR A 423 -7.04 17.32 -9.20
N ALA A 424 -6.78 17.80 -10.42
CA ALA A 424 -5.78 18.85 -10.66
C ALA A 424 -6.14 20.18 -9.97
N GLU A 425 -7.41 20.58 -9.99
CA GLU A 425 -7.91 21.74 -9.25
C GLU A 425 -7.62 21.63 -7.74
N LEU A 426 -7.95 20.45 -7.16
CA LEU A 426 -7.76 20.18 -5.73
C LEU A 426 -6.28 20.17 -5.36
N VAL A 427 -5.45 19.46 -6.12
CA VAL A 427 -4.00 19.39 -5.90
C VAL A 427 -3.37 20.79 -5.98
N ASN A 428 -3.72 21.59 -6.97
CA ASN A 428 -3.21 22.96 -7.09
C ASN A 428 -3.62 23.83 -5.90
N SER A 429 -4.87 23.71 -5.46
CA SER A 429 -5.40 24.46 -4.32
C SER A 429 -4.67 24.11 -3.03
N TYR A 430 -4.48 22.80 -2.76
CA TYR A 430 -3.80 22.34 -1.55
C TYR A 430 -2.27 22.56 -1.61
N ASN A 431 -1.64 22.44 -2.79
CA ASN A 431 -0.23 22.82 -2.99
C ASN A 431 0.05 24.31 -2.67
N ALA A 432 -0.93 25.18 -2.82
CA ALA A 432 -0.81 26.59 -2.46
C ALA A 432 -0.87 26.83 -0.93
N ILE A 433 -1.55 25.94 -0.21
CA ILE A 433 -1.76 26.03 1.25
C ILE A 433 -0.65 25.27 2.00
N TYR A 434 -0.37 24.04 1.63
CA TYR A 434 0.57 23.15 2.29
C TYR A 434 1.90 23.09 1.51
N LYS A 435 2.88 23.87 1.96
CA LYS A 435 4.19 24.00 1.33
C LYS A 435 5.19 23.01 1.92
#